data_6249d761dda21a0ac619f56e7fd0955c
#
_entry.id   6249d761dda21a0ac619f56e7fd0955c
#
_cell.length_a   1.000
_cell.length_b   1.000
_cell.length_c   1.000
_cell.angle_alpha   90.00
_cell.angle_beta   90.00
_cell.angle_gamma   90.00
#
_symmetry.space_group_name_H-M   'P 1'
#
loop_
_entity.id
_entity.type
_entity.pdbx_description
1 polymer ?
#
loop_
_entity_poly.entity_id
_entity_poly.type
_entity_poly.pdbx_seq_one_letter_code
_entity_poly.pdbx_strand_id
1 'polypeptide(L)'
;MSEHDRVVFDLKGYIVKPAVLSKNEIEIIKEFTLRQKNNPESLPPHERYLPGGPFAQLIAHREVMNVLLNVIDPDPEKIRLENVFLSHRQQGEGEWKPHAGGRTTNPNYAYNFHDGRIYAGMVRVVWELNEVLENKGGTCFIPGSHKANYNIRTNPVKSIDARNSGLWESYGCPAGSLIIFSEAVRHSADFWQNSQSPRIAIFCAYNHINVRHHKPDFKPAVIEQLAPKHQRFFRDVYHPQFD
;
A
#
# COMPACT_ATOMS: atom_id res chain seq x y z
N MET A 1 -14.28 -0.55 9.05
CA MET A 1 -14.55 -0.70 7.61
C MET A 1 -16.05 -0.83 7.40
N SER A 2 -16.65 -0.15 6.42
CA SER A 2 -18.08 -0.32 6.12
C SER A 2 -18.37 -1.71 5.53
N GLU A 3 -19.63 -2.16 5.58
CA GLU A 3 -20.02 -3.42 4.91
C GLU A 3 -19.76 -3.35 3.41
N HIS A 4 -20.06 -2.22 2.78
CA HIS A 4 -19.77 -1.99 1.37
C HIS A 4 -18.27 -2.18 1.06
N ASP A 5 -17.38 -1.51 1.80
CA ASP A 5 -15.93 -1.64 1.62
C ASP A 5 -15.46 -3.09 1.80
N ARG A 6 -16.06 -3.81 2.77
CA ARG A 6 -15.71 -5.22 3.03
C ARG A 6 -16.07 -6.10 1.84
N VAL A 7 -17.27 -5.93 1.29
CA VAL A 7 -17.71 -6.68 0.11
C VAL A 7 -16.84 -6.35 -1.10
N VAL A 8 -16.56 -5.06 -1.35
CA VAL A 8 -15.73 -4.64 -2.48
C VAL A 8 -14.31 -5.17 -2.33
N PHE A 9 -13.71 -5.08 -1.12
CA PHE A 9 -12.37 -5.62 -0.86
C PHE A 9 -12.32 -7.15 -1.05
N ASP A 10 -13.34 -7.87 -0.58
CA ASP A 10 -13.41 -9.32 -0.80
C ASP A 10 -13.58 -9.67 -2.28
N LEU A 11 -14.43 -8.96 -3.01
CA LEU A 11 -14.67 -9.24 -4.43
C LEU A 11 -13.47 -8.86 -5.31
N LYS A 12 -12.90 -7.68 -5.12
CA LYS A 12 -11.88 -7.10 -6.00
C LYS A 12 -10.45 -7.31 -5.50
N GLY A 13 -10.23 -7.45 -4.19
CA GLY A 13 -8.91 -7.46 -3.56
C GLY A 13 -8.34 -6.07 -3.30
N TYR A 14 -9.08 -5.01 -3.62
CA TYR A 14 -8.70 -3.62 -3.38
C TYR A 14 -9.93 -2.72 -3.17
N ILE A 15 -9.69 -1.57 -2.54
CA ILE A 15 -10.66 -0.47 -2.40
C ILE A 15 -9.98 0.87 -2.66
N VAL A 16 -10.77 1.84 -3.11
CA VAL A 16 -10.36 3.23 -3.30
C VAL A 16 -11.21 4.11 -2.39
N LYS A 17 -10.58 4.91 -1.55
CA LYS A 17 -11.21 5.91 -0.70
C LYS A 17 -10.83 7.31 -1.21
N PRO A 18 -11.75 8.03 -1.85
CA PRO A 18 -11.44 9.31 -2.46
C PRO A 18 -11.29 10.42 -1.41
N ALA A 19 -10.36 11.36 -1.66
CA ALA A 19 -10.21 12.61 -0.93
C ALA A 19 -10.20 12.45 0.61
N VAL A 20 -9.37 11.53 1.11
CA VAL A 20 -9.21 11.28 2.56
C VAL A 20 -8.44 12.41 3.24
N LEU A 21 -7.42 12.95 2.56
CA LEU A 21 -6.62 14.06 3.06
C LEU A 21 -7.20 15.39 2.60
N SER A 22 -7.15 16.38 3.47
CA SER A 22 -7.45 17.78 3.13
C SER A 22 -6.39 18.37 2.19
N LYS A 23 -6.73 19.42 1.47
CA LYS A 23 -5.77 20.12 0.59
C LYS A 23 -4.50 20.55 1.32
N ASN A 24 -4.66 21.07 2.54
CA ASN A 24 -3.52 21.51 3.35
C ASN A 24 -2.59 20.33 3.73
N GLU A 25 -3.16 19.18 4.14
CA GLU A 25 -2.36 17.98 4.43
C GLU A 25 -1.61 17.49 3.20
N ILE A 26 -2.27 17.47 2.05
CA ILE A 26 -1.66 17.06 0.78
C ILE A 26 -0.45 17.95 0.46
N GLU A 27 -0.60 19.27 0.53
CA GLU A 27 0.47 20.22 0.23
C GLU A 27 1.66 20.04 1.17
N ILE A 28 1.41 19.99 2.48
CA ILE A 28 2.46 19.78 3.49
C ILE A 28 3.21 18.48 3.26
N ILE A 29 2.50 17.36 3.09
CA ILE A 29 3.10 16.03 2.91
C ILE A 29 3.87 15.97 1.59
N LYS A 30 3.29 16.49 0.51
CA LYS A 30 3.90 16.49 -0.81
C LYS A 30 5.19 17.31 -0.84
N GLU A 31 5.16 18.54 -0.36
CA GLU A 31 6.35 19.40 -0.30
C GLU A 31 7.45 18.74 0.54
N PHE A 32 7.10 18.24 1.72
CA PHE A 32 8.04 17.60 2.61
C PHE A 32 8.67 16.35 1.99
N THR A 33 7.85 15.51 1.37
CA THR A 33 8.31 14.27 0.72
C THR A 33 9.23 14.55 -0.47
N LEU A 34 8.93 15.59 -1.26
CA LEU A 34 9.80 16.03 -2.34
C LEU A 34 11.12 16.62 -1.81
N ARG A 35 11.07 17.31 -0.68
CA ARG A 35 12.28 17.82 0.00
C ARG A 35 13.14 16.66 0.53
N GLN A 36 12.54 15.64 1.14
CA GLN A 36 13.26 14.41 1.52
C GLN A 36 13.96 13.77 0.33
N LYS A 37 13.30 13.71 -0.82
CA LYS A 37 13.86 13.12 -2.03
C LYS A 37 15.01 13.96 -2.62
N ASN A 38 14.83 15.27 -2.73
CA ASN A 38 15.71 16.12 -3.54
C ASN A 38 16.81 16.81 -2.72
N ASN A 39 16.57 17.06 -1.42
CA ASN A 39 17.50 17.76 -0.53
C ASN A 39 17.37 17.26 0.92
N PRO A 40 17.61 15.98 1.20
CA PRO A 40 17.44 15.40 2.53
C PRO A 40 18.33 16.08 3.58
N GLU A 41 19.51 16.58 3.19
CA GLU A 41 20.44 17.23 4.12
C GLU A 41 19.91 18.56 4.69
N SER A 42 18.91 19.16 4.04
CA SER A 42 18.22 20.35 4.58
C SER A 42 17.28 20.06 5.73
N LEU A 43 17.05 18.78 6.02
CA LEU A 43 16.16 18.29 7.07
C LEU A 43 16.97 17.75 8.26
N PRO A 44 16.44 17.81 9.48
CA PRO A 44 17.05 17.15 10.63
C PRO A 44 17.11 15.62 10.40
N PRO A 45 18.08 14.91 10.99
CA PRO A 45 18.31 13.49 10.71
C PRO A 45 17.07 12.59 10.83
N HIS A 46 16.20 12.85 11.79
CA HIS A 46 14.97 12.10 12.04
C HIS A 46 13.84 12.38 11.04
N GLU A 47 14.03 13.33 10.14
CA GLU A 47 13.07 13.70 9.11
C GLU A 47 13.57 13.41 7.68
N ARG A 48 14.82 12.97 7.53
CA ARG A 48 15.46 12.78 6.21
C ARG A 48 14.90 11.63 5.39
N TYR A 49 14.24 10.67 6.04
CA TYR A 49 13.75 9.45 5.40
C TYR A 49 12.31 9.17 5.81
N LEU A 50 11.57 8.55 4.92
CA LEU A 50 10.25 8.02 5.26
C LEU A 50 10.37 6.93 6.35
N PRO A 51 9.45 6.90 7.30
CA PRO A 51 8.23 7.69 7.41
C PRO A 51 8.34 8.92 8.34
N GLY A 52 9.46 9.62 8.35
CA GLY A 52 9.69 10.79 9.19
C GLY A 52 8.84 12.01 8.80
N GLY A 53 8.89 13.04 9.66
CA GLY A 53 8.19 14.31 9.45
C GLY A 53 6.65 14.17 9.43
N PRO A 54 5.95 15.03 8.69
CA PRO A 54 4.48 15.05 8.65
C PRO A 54 3.87 13.75 8.11
N PHE A 55 4.62 12.91 7.39
CA PHE A 55 4.13 11.62 6.94
C PHE A 55 3.88 10.64 8.09
N ALA A 56 4.55 10.79 9.22
CA ALA A 56 4.40 9.89 10.36
C ALA A 56 2.93 9.71 10.82
N GLN A 57 2.12 10.76 10.72
CA GLN A 57 0.70 10.70 11.08
C GLN A 57 -0.13 9.76 10.18
N LEU A 58 0.34 9.46 8.98
CA LEU A 58 -0.36 8.59 8.03
C LEU A 58 -0.16 7.10 8.32
N ILE A 59 0.86 6.73 9.10
CA ILE A 59 1.16 5.32 9.46
C ILE A 59 -0.06 4.67 10.12
N ALA A 60 -0.70 5.39 11.06
CA ALA A 60 -1.87 4.90 11.78
C ALA A 60 -3.10 5.78 11.52
N HIS A 61 -3.21 6.31 10.31
CA HIS A 61 -4.37 7.12 9.94
C HIS A 61 -5.66 6.32 10.13
N ARG A 62 -6.71 6.96 10.62
CA ARG A 62 -7.98 6.30 10.96
C ARG A 62 -8.52 5.44 9.82
N GLU A 63 -8.52 5.95 8.58
CA GLU A 63 -9.04 5.19 7.42
C GLU A 63 -8.17 3.98 7.07
N VAL A 64 -6.86 4.06 7.29
CA VAL A 64 -5.94 2.94 7.15
C VAL A 64 -6.26 1.88 8.21
N MET A 65 -6.26 2.27 9.50
CA MET A 65 -6.54 1.34 10.60
C MET A 65 -7.92 0.71 10.51
N ASN A 66 -8.95 1.47 10.05
CA ASN A 66 -10.29 0.92 9.82
C ASN A 66 -10.29 -0.28 8.86
N VAL A 67 -9.35 -0.35 7.92
CA VAL A 67 -9.25 -1.48 7.01
C VAL A 67 -8.34 -2.57 7.60
N LEU A 68 -7.13 -2.21 8.04
CA LEU A 68 -6.15 -3.17 8.53
C LEU A 68 -6.68 -4.04 9.68
N LEU A 69 -7.42 -3.46 10.63
CA LEU A 69 -8.07 -4.17 11.73
C LEU A 69 -9.15 -5.18 11.29
N ASN A 70 -9.64 -5.06 10.07
CA ASN A 70 -10.62 -5.98 9.50
C ASN A 70 -10.01 -7.07 8.62
N VAL A 71 -8.78 -6.83 8.07
CA VAL A 71 -8.21 -7.72 7.05
C VAL A 71 -6.83 -8.29 7.40
N ILE A 72 -6.18 -7.80 8.47
CA ILE A 72 -4.93 -8.36 9.02
C ILE A 72 -5.20 -8.96 10.39
N ASP A 73 -5.41 -8.12 11.41
CA ASP A 73 -5.73 -8.57 12.78
C ASP A 73 -6.57 -7.50 13.49
N PRO A 74 -7.55 -7.88 14.36
CA PRO A 74 -8.35 -6.93 15.13
C PRO A 74 -7.56 -6.22 16.22
N ASP A 75 -6.44 -6.79 16.62
CA ASP A 75 -5.53 -6.21 17.59
C ASP A 75 -4.50 -5.33 16.86
N PRO A 76 -4.51 -4.00 17.06
CA PRO A 76 -3.55 -3.12 16.42
C PRO A 76 -2.09 -3.40 16.83
N GLU A 77 -1.87 -4.08 17.95
CA GLU A 77 -0.53 -4.48 18.39
C GLU A 77 0.06 -5.60 17.53
N LYS A 78 -0.78 -6.30 16.77
CA LYS A 78 -0.35 -7.37 15.87
C LYS A 78 -0.13 -6.91 14.43
N ILE A 79 -0.22 -5.61 14.17
CA ILE A 79 0.02 -5.04 12.84
C ILE A 79 1.37 -4.34 12.83
N ARG A 80 2.18 -4.62 11.81
CA ARG A 80 3.48 -3.98 11.58
C ARG A 80 3.55 -3.32 10.21
N LEU A 81 4.38 -2.28 10.13
CA LEU A 81 4.76 -1.64 8.87
C LEU A 81 6.07 -2.29 8.39
N GLU A 82 6.07 -2.83 7.19
CA GLU A 82 7.24 -3.53 6.64
C GLU A 82 8.10 -2.69 5.72
N ASN A 83 7.44 -1.80 4.97
CA ASN A 83 8.11 -1.05 3.92
C ASN A 83 7.36 0.26 3.65
N VAL A 84 8.11 1.33 3.38
CA VAL A 84 7.57 2.61 2.92
C VAL A 84 8.47 3.15 1.84
N PHE A 85 7.88 3.57 0.72
CA PHE A 85 8.64 4.23 -0.35
C PHE A 85 7.83 5.26 -1.11
N LEU A 86 8.51 6.25 -1.68
CA LEU A 86 7.97 7.25 -2.58
C LEU A 86 8.02 6.74 -4.02
N SER A 87 6.88 6.80 -4.71
CA SER A 87 6.80 6.71 -6.17
C SER A 87 6.63 8.12 -6.74
N HIS A 88 7.61 8.57 -7.48
CA HIS A 88 7.56 9.84 -8.22
C HIS A 88 7.82 9.54 -9.69
N ARG A 89 6.83 9.79 -10.56
CA ARG A 89 6.89 9.45 -11.98
C ARG A 89 6.45 10.60 -12.85
N GLN A 90 7.27 10.95 -13.81
CA GLN A 90 6.91 11.89 -14.89
C GLN A 90 6.12 11.17 -15.99
N GLN A 91 5.55 11.95 -16.90
CA GLN A 91 4.89 11.39 -18.08
C GLN A 91 5.83 10.44 -18.85
N GLY A 92 5.33 9.29 -19.23
CA GLY A 92 6.08 8.22 -19.91
C GLY A 92 6.84 7.28 -18.97
N GLU A 93 7.04 7.64 -17.71
CA GLU A 93 7.70 6.77 -16.73
C GLU A 93 6.73 5.70 -16.18
N GLY A 94 7.25 4.54 -15.93
CA GLY A 94 6.51 3.41 -15.39
C GLY A 94 7.13 2.08 -15.76
N GLU A 95 6.50 1.02 -15.31
CA GLU A 95 6.93 -0.34 -15.61
C GLU A 95 5.70 -1.26 -15.63
N TRP A 96 5.52 -2.00 -16.73
CA TRP A 96 4.51 -3.03 -16.80
C TRP A 96 5.11 -4.37 -16.37
N LYS A 97 4.85 -4.76 -15.12
CA LYS A 97 5.39 -5.99 -14.52
C LYS A 97 4.35 -6.67 -13.63
N PRO A 98 3.39 -7.36 -14.24
CA PRO A 98 2.36 -8.10 -13.53
C PRO A 98 2.94 -9.11 -12.54
N HIS A 99 2.45 -9.09 -11.30
CA HIS A 99 2.86 -10.03 -10.27
C HIS A 99 1.70 -10.36 -9.32
N ALA A 100 1.93 -11.34 -8.44
CA ALA A 100 0.90 -11.90 -7.56
C ALA A 100 -0.23 -12.63 -8.31
N GLY A 101 -1.37 -12.84 -7.67
CA GLY A 101 -2.54 -13.55 -8.21
C GLY A 101 -2.56 -15.05 -7.96
N GLY A 102 -3.71 -15.55 -7.57
CA GLY A 102 -3.96 -16.96 -7.25
C GLY A 102 -3.78 -17.31 -5.78
N ARG A 103 -4.51 -18.32 -5.35
CA ARG A 103 -4.43 -18.83 -3.98
C ARG A 103 -3.04 -19.40 -3.68
N THR A 104 -2.58 -19.18 -2.47
CA THR A 104 -1.28 -19.66 -1.98
C THR A 104 -1.33 -19.86 -0.48
N THR A 105 -0.48 -20.73 0.03
CA THR A 105 -0.26 -20.93 1.47
C THR A 105 0.83 -20.03 2.04
N ASN A 106 1.54 -19.27 1.20
CA ASN A 106 2.52 -18.31 1.67
C ASN A 106 1.84 -17.20 2.49
N PRO A 107 2.15 -17.05 3.80
CA PRO A 107 1.44 -16.13 4.68
C PRO A 107 1.52 -14.66 4.23
N ASN A 108 2.54 -14.27 3.47
CA ASN A 108 2.64 -12.91 2.92
C ASN A 108 1.60 -12.61 1.83
N TYR A 109 1.05 -13.64 1.22
CA TYR A 109 0.14 -13.52 0.09
C TYR A 109 -1.12 -14.36 0.23
N ALA A 110 -1.25 -15.09 1.34
CA ALA A 110 -2.43 -15.91 1.56
C ALA A 110 -3.63 -15.00 1.81
N TYR A 111 -4.68 -15.17 1.01
CA TYR A 111 -5.97 -14.55 1.23
C TYR A 111 -6.95 -15.63 1.66
N ASN A 112 -7.44 -15.54 2.88
CA ASN A 112 -8.31 -16.52 3.48
C ASN A 112 -9.54 -15.86 4.08
N PHE A 113 -10.63 -16.61 4.15
CA PHE A 113 -11.82 -16.26 4.90
C PHE A 113 -12.16 -17.41 5.82
N HIS A 114 -12.13 -17.16 7.12
CA HIS A 114 -12.53 -18.11 8.16
C HIS A 114 -13.03 -17.36 9.40
N ASP A 115 -13.86 -18.00 10.20
CA ASP A 115 -14.45 -17.42 11.41
C ASP A 115 -15.11 -16.05 11.18
N GLY A 116 -15.76 -15.88 10.01
CA GLY A 116 -16.45 -14.64 9.64
C GLY A 116 -15.53 -13.47 9.28
N ARG A 117 -14.24 -13.71 9.07
CA ARG A 117 -13.25 -12.66 8.84
C ARG A 117 -12.38 -12.91 7.61
N ILE A 118 -11.92 -11.79 7.03
CA ILE A 118 -10.90 -11.76 5.98
C ILE A 118 -9.52 -11.75 6.65
N TYR A 119 -8.59 -12.53 6.09
CA TYR A 119 -7.16 -12.53 6.40
C TYR A 119 -6.42 -12.33 5.08
N ALA A 120 -5.95 -11.11 4.84
CA ALA A 120 -5.48 -10.69 3.50
C ALA A 120 -3.96 -10.85 3.28
N GLY A 121 -3.22 -11.44 4.26
CA GLY A 121 -1.76 -11.42 4.22
C GLY A 121 -1.22 -9.99 4.26
N MET A 122 -0.19 -9.70 3.47
CA MET A 122 0.35 -8.35 3.36
C MET A 122 -0.64 -7.43 2.62
N VAL A 123 -0.85 -6.26 3.19
CA VAL A 123 -1.74 -5.22 2.66
C VAL A 123 -0.92 -4.01 2.26
N ARG A 124 -1.12 -3.55 1.03
CA ARG A 124 -0.52 -2.32 0.53
C ARG A 124 -1.49 -1.16 0.70
N VAL A 125 -0.98 -0.07 1.21
CA VAL A 125 -1.65 1.23 1.36
C VAL A 125 -0.91 2.23 0.47
N VAL A 126 -1.65 2.92 -0.39
CA VAL A 126 -1.10 3.92 -1.32
C VAL A 126 -1.80 5.25 -1.08
N TRP A 127 -1.03 6.27 -0.76
CA TRP A 127 -1.48 7.66 -0.68
C TRP A 127 -1.15 8.37 -1.98
N GLU A 128 -2.17 8.69 -2.79
CA GLU A 128 -2.00 9.45 -4.02
C GLU A 128 -2.02 10.95 -3.69
N LEU A 129 -0.88 11.61 -3.78
CA LEU A 129 -0.74 13.03 -3.44
C LEU A 129 -1.06 13.96 -4.61
N ASN A 130 -1.17 13.43 -5.82
CA ASN A 130 -1.72 14.10 -6.99
C ASN A 130 -2.91 13.30 -7.53
N GLU A 131 -3.73 13.96 -8.34
CA GLU A 131 -4.86 13.32 -9.01
C GLU A 131 -4.38 12.21 -9.94
N VAL A 132 -5.07 11.09 -9.89
CA VAL A 132 -4.92 9.98 -10.84
C VAL A 132 -6.12 10.00 -11.78
N LEU A 133 -5.87 10.25 -13.06
CA LEU A 133 -6.90 10.14 -14.08
C LEU A 133 -7.08 8.68 -14.49
N GLU A 134 -8.33 8.26 -14.65
CA GLU A 134 -8.64 6.90 -15.04
C GLU A 134 -7.97 6.51 -16.36
N ASN A 135 -7.37 5.34 -16.40
CA ASN A 135 -6.60 4.81 -17.56
C ASN A 135 -5.39 5.67 -17.98
N LYS A 136 -4.88 6.55 -17.08
CA LYS A 136 -3.69 7.39 -17.34
C LYS A 136 -2.46 7.00 -16.52
N GLY A 137 -2.39 5.76 -16.10
CA GLY A 137 -1.30 5.23 -15.27
C GLY A 137 -1.76 4.88 -13.87
N GLY A 138 -0.82 4.77 -12.94
CA GLY A 138 -1.12 4.34 -11.57
C GLY A 138 -0.89 2.85 -11.36
N THR A 139 -1.60 2.26 -10.40
CA THR A 139 -1.59 0.82 -10.18
C THR A 139 -2.81 0.20 -10.83
N CYS A 140 -2.61 -0.90 -11.55
CA CYS A 140 -3.69 -1.65 -12.18
C CYS A 140 -3.83 -3.01 -11.49
N PHE A 141 -5.05 -3.54 -11.49
CA PHE A 141 -5.41 -4.78 -10.82
C PHE A 141 -6.18 -5.71 -11.76
N ILE A 142 -6.05 -7.03 -11.54
CA ILE A 142 -7.04 -8.01 -12.02
C ILE A 142 -7.93 -8.36 -10.83
N PRO A 143 -9.15 -7.82 -10.75
CA PRO A 143 -10.05 -8.05 -9.62
C PRO A 143 -10.34 -9.52 -9.39
N GLY A 144 -10.45 -9.94 -8.13
CA GLY A 144 -10.75 -11.33 -7.76
C GLY A 144 -9.57 -12.31 -7.90
N SER A 145 -8.47 -11.89 -8.53
CA SER A 145 -7.31 -12.77 -8.76
C SER A 145 -6.62 -13.25 -7.48
N HIS A 146 -6.77 -12.54 -6.36
CA HIS A 146 -6.22 -12.91 -5.05
C HIS A 146 -6.79 -14.24 -4.50
N LYS A 147 -7.97 -14.62 -4.95
CA LYS A 147 -8.67 -15.85 -4.55
C LYS A 147 -8.95 -16.81 -5.72
N ALA A 148 -8.35 -16.55 -6.88
CA ALA A 148 -8.47 -17.44 -8.02
C ALA A 148 -7.83 -18.80 -7.72
N ASN A 149 -8.49 -19.88 -8.12
CA ASN A 149 -7.97 -21.23 -7.93
C ASN A 149 -6.74 -21.50 -8.80
N TYR A 150 -6.64 -20.86 -9.96
CA TYR A 150 -5.44 -20.92 -10.81
C TYR A 150 -4.36 -19.97 -10.23
N ASN A 151 -3.19 -20.50 -9.92
CA ASN A 151 -2.10 -19.72 -9.39
C ASN A 151 -1.30 -19.05 -10.51
N ILE A 152 -1.72 -17.85 -10.90
CA ILE A 152 -1.09 -17.03 -11.94
C ILE A 152 0.31 -16.57 -11.52
N ARG A 153 0.60 -16.49 -10.24
CA ARG A 153 1.93 -16.09 -9.70
C ARG A 153 3.01 -17.08 -10.14
N THR A 154 2.76 -18.36 -9.98
CA THR A 154 3.72 -19.42 -10.32
C THR A 154 3.62 -19.90 -11.77
N ASN A 155 2.46 -19.69 -12.38
CA ASN A 155 2.18 -20.07 -13.76
C ASN A 155 1.64 -18.87 -14.55
N PRO A 156 2.50 -17.88 -14.90
CA PRO A 156 2.08 -16.68 -15.63
C PRO A 156 1.46 -17.03 -16.99
N VAL A 157 0.36 -16.36 -17.31
CA VAL A 157 -0.33 -16.51 -18.60
C VAL A 157 -0.16 -15.23 -19.39
N LYS A 158 0.67 -15.26 -20.43
CA LYS A 158 1.06 -14.06 -21.20
C LYS A 158 -0.13 -13.28 -21.75
N SER A 159 -1.18 -13.93 -22.21
CA SER A 159 -2.39 -13.26 -22.72
C SER A 159 -3.17 -12.53 -21.62
N ILE A 160 -3.17 -13.05 -20.40
CA ILE A 160 -3.78 -12.42 -19.23
C ILE A 160 -2.91 -11.23 -18.76
N ASP A 161 -1.60 -11.38 -18.83
CA ASP A 161 -0.63 -10.36 -18.40
C ASP A 161 -0.46 -9.21 -19.41
N ALA A 162 -0.94 -9.39 -20.62
CA ALA A 162 -0.94 -8.33 -21.63
C ALA A 162 -1.80 -7.14 -21.15
N ARG A 163 -1.27 -5.90 -21.31
CA ARG A 163 -1.99 -4.67 -20.90
C ARG A 163 -3.39 -4.56 -21.50
N ASN A 164 -3.61 -5.12 -22.66
CA ASN A 164 -4.87 -5.12 -23.40
C ASN A 164 -5.70 -6.39 -23.21
N SER A 165 -5.46 -7.18 -22.18
CA SER A 165 -6.21 -8.41 -21.95
C SER A 165 -7.68 -8.22 -21.61
N GLY A 166 -8.12 -6.99 -21.29
CA GLY A 166 -9.48 -6.68 -20.87
C GLY A 166 -9.81 -7.09 -19.42
N LEU A 167 -8.86 -7.71 -18.70
CA LEU A 167 -9.04 -8.11 -17.29
C LEU A 167 -8.49 -7.08 -16.30
N TRP A 168 -7.70 -6.14 -16.78
CA TRP A 168 -7.09 -5.12 -15.95
C TRP A 168 -8.04 -3.96 -15.70
N GLU A 169 -8.20 -3.61 -14.43
CA GLU A 169 -8.88 -2.38 -14.00
C GLU A 169 -7.84 -1.39 -13.48
N SER A 170 -7.99 -0.13 -13.84
CA SER A 170 -7.31 1.01 -13.21
C SER A 170 -8.29 1.75 -12.31
N TYR A 171 -7.83 2.80 -11.65
CA TYR A 171 -8.68 3.70 -10.89
C TYR A 171 -8.41 5.16 -11.27
N GLY A 172 -9.46 5.98 -11.21
CA GLY A 172 -9.36 7.42 -11.13
C GLY A 172 -9.65 7.89 -9.72
N CYS A 173 -8.90 8.86 -9.22
CA CYS A 173 -9.17 9.43 -7.91
C CYS A 173 -8.58 10.84 -7.76
N PRO A 174 -9.22 11.74 -6.97
CA PRO A 174 -8.65 13.04 -6.66
C PRO A 174 -7.38 12.92 -5.80
N ALA A 175 -6.58 14.00 -5.76
CA ALA A 175 -5.45 14.10 -4.84
C ALA A 175 -5.89 13.87 -3.38
N GLY A 176 -5.01 13.25 -2.58
CA GLY A 176 -5.30 12.91 -1.18
C GLY A 176 -6.13 11.64 -1.01
N SER A 177 -6.32 10.87 -2.07
CA SER A 177 -7.02 9.59 -2.01
C SER A 177 -6.14 8.48 -1.47
N LEU A 178 -6.82 7.45 -0.95
CA LEU A 178 -6.20 6.29 -0.32
C LEU A 178 -6.65 5.03 -1.07
N ILE A 179 -5.69 4.28 -1.59
CA ILE A 179 -5.92 2.98 -2.20
C ILE A 179 -5.36 1.92 -1.26
N ILE A 180 -6.17 0.90 -0.95
CA ILE A 180 -5.76 -0.22 -0.10
C ILE A 180 -6.02 -1.52 -0.84
N PHE A 181 -5.00 -2.38 -0.93
CA PHE A 181 -5.13 -3.67 -1.61
C PHE A 181 -4.34 -4.79 -0.93
N SER A 182 -4.82 -6.01 -1.05
CA SER A 182 -4.05 -7.19 -0.69
C SER A 182 -2.95 -7.43 -1.71
N GLU A 183 -1.73 -7.65 -1.27
CA GLU A 183 -0.62 -8.06 -2.16
C GLU A 183 -0.88 -9.40 -2.86
N ALA A 184 -1.94 -10.11 -2.46
CA ALA A 184 -2.38 -11.33 -3.16
C ALA A 184 -3.04 -11.03 -4.50
N VAL A 185 -3.65 -9.85 -4.70
CA VAL A 185 -4.29 -9.49 -5.98
C VAL A 185 -3.21 -9.32 -7.05
N ARG A 186 -3.47 -9.82 -8.27
CA ARG A 186 -2.56 -9.58 -9.38
C ARG A 186 -2.58 -8.11 -9.75
N HIS A 187 -1.42 -7.50 -9.70
CA HIS A 187 -1.30 -6.07 -9.93
C HIS A 187 -0.02 -5.73 -10.70
N SER A 188 -0.02 -4.54 -11.27
CA SER A 188 1.13 -3.95 -11.96
C SER A 188 1.07 -2.43 -11.83
N ALA A 189 2.20 -1.79 -11.94
CA ALA A 189 2.22 -0.37 -12.26
C ALA A 189 1.98 -0.20 -13.77
N ASP A 190 1.32 0.89 -14.16
CA ASP A 190 1.24 1.30 -15.55
C ASP A 190 2.06 2.57 -15.81
N PHE A 191 2.35 2.84 -17.08
CA PHE A 191 3.06 4.04 -17.50
C PHE A 191 2.22 5.28 -17.23
N TRP A 192 2.81 6.29 -16.59
CA TRP A 192 2.13 7.53 -16.26
C TRP A 192 1.90 8.36 -17.52
N GLN A 193 0.65 8.70 -17.83
CA GLN A 193 0.26 9.39 -19.06
C GLN A 193 -0.33 10.79 -18.81
N ASN A 194 -0.45 11.21 -17.54
CA ASN A 194 -0.91 12.56 -17.23
C ASN A 194 0.23 13.56 -17.48
N SER A 195 0.04 14.44 -18.47
CA SER A 195 1.02 15.49 -18.83
C SER A 195 0.94 16.73 -17.93
N GLN A 196 -0.14 16.88 -17.16
CA GLN A 196 -0.38 18.06 -16.34
C GLN A 196 0.33 17.99 -14.98
N SER A 197 0.56 16.79 -14.48
CA SER A 197 1.22 16.59 -13.18
C SER A 197 1.94 15.26 -13.10
N PRO A 198 3.07 15.15 -12.36
CA PRO A 198 3.70 13.88 -12.07
C PRO A 198 2.81 13.03 -11.16
N ARG A 199 2.98 11.72 -11.16
CA ARG A 199 2.49 10.88 -10.08
C ARG A 199 3.37 11.08 -8.85
N ILE A 200 2.77 11.43 -7.74
CA ILE A 200 3.44 11.44 -6.43
C ILE A 200 2.60 10.60 -5.51
N ALA A 201 3.11 9.42 -5.16
CA ALA A 201 2.39 8.48 -4.31
C ALA A 201 3.33 7.85 -3.28
N ILE A 202 2.83 7.63 -2.06
CA ILE A 202 3.58 6.98 -0.99
C ILE A 202 2.95 5.62 -0.74
N PHE A 203 3.78 4.59 -0.85
CA PHE A 203 3.41 3.19 -0.65
C PHE A 203 3.84 2.72 0.72
N CYS A 204 2.93 2.12 1.46
CA CYS A 204 3.17 1.47 2.74
C CYS A 204 2.76 0.01 2.67
N ALA A 205 3.60 -0.91 3.13
CA ALA A 205 3.24 -2.32 3.26
C ALA A 205 3.01 -2.66 4.73
N TYR A 206 1.85 -3.23 5.04
CA TYR A 206 1.50 -3.71 6.37
C TYR A 206 1.35 -5.21 6.39
N ASN A 207 1.78 -5.84 7.47
CA ASN A 207 1.69 -7.28 7.64
C ASN A 207 1.36 -7.62 9.10
N HIS A 208 0.99 -8.86 9.34
CA HIS A 208 0.88 -9.37 10.71
C HIS A 208 2.27 -9.44 11.35
N ILE A 209 2.37 -9.17 12.64
CA ILE A 209 3.65 -9.10 13.37
C ILE A 209 4.47 -10.39 13.30
N ASN A 210 3.84 -11.54 13.11
CA ASN A 210 4.51 -12.83 12.98
C ASN A 210 5.08 -13.12 11.58
N VAL A 211 4.89 -12.21 10.62
CA VAL A 211 5.28 -12.41 9.22
C VAL A 211 6.16 -11.26 8.77
N ARG A 212 7.23 -11.59 8.04
CA ARG A 212 8.10 -10.61 7.41
C ARG A 212 8.38 -11.04 5.97
N HIS A 213 8.18 -10.11 5.04
CA HIS A 213 8.51 -10.28 3.62
C HIS A 213 9.71 -9.46 3.21
N HIS A 214 9.75 -8.18 3.60
CA HIS A 214 10.84 -7.27 3.27
C HIS A 214 11.91 -7.27 4.35
N LYS A 215 13.17 -7.09 3.94
CA LYS A 215 14.23 -6.72 4.87
C LYS A 215 13.96 -5.29 5.34
N PRO A 216 13.85 -5.03 6.66
CA PRO A 216 13.64 -3.67 7.15
C PRO A 216 14.81 -2.76 6.76
N ASP A 217 14.48 -1.57 6.29
CA ASP A 217 15.46 -0.50 5.98
C ASP A 217 15.00 0.83 6.58
N PHE A 218 14.44 0.78 7.77
CA PHE A 218 14.07 1.98 8.50
C PHE A 218 15.28 2.50 9.30
N LYS A 219 15.49 3.80 9.26
CA LYS A 219 16.61 4.43 9.97
C LYS A 219 16.25 4.58 11.45
N PRO A 220 17.06 4.10 12.40
CA PRO A 220 16.80 4.22 13.84
C PRO A 220 16.47 5.66 14.26
N ALA A 221 17.23 6.63 13.79
CA ALA A 221 17.02 8.05 14.09
C ALA A 221 15.60 8.55 13.74
N VAL A 222 14.94 7.95 12.73
CA VAL A 222 13.54 8.27 12.39
C VAL A 222 12.60 7.61 13.39
N ILE A 223 12.78 6.32 13.63
CA ILE A 223 11.85 5.53 14.46
C ILE A 223 11.83 6.03 15.91
N GLU A 224 12.98 6.34 16.48
CA GLU A 224 13.13 6.82 17.86
C GLU A 224 12.40 8.13 18.14
N GLN A 225 12.19 8.96 17.11
CA GLN A 225 11.51 10.25 17.23
C GLN A 225 10.01 10.17 16.90
N LEU A 226 9.52 9.03 16.44
CA LEU A 226 8.09 8.84 16.25
C LEU A 226 7.36 8.80 17.59
N ALA A 227 6.10 9.24 17.60
CA ALA A 227 5.25 9.05 18.78
C ALA A 227 5.13 7.55 19.13
N PRO A 228 5.06 7.18 20.43
CA PRO A 228 5.00 5.76 20.86
C PRO A 228 3.94 4.93 20.13
N LYS A 229 2.76 5.51 19.87
CA LYS A 229 1.69 4.88 19.10
C LYS A 229 2.08 4.51 17.66
N HIS A 230 3.11 5.14 17.09
CA HIS A 230 3.63 4.84 15.75
C HIS A 230 4.83 3.91 15.82
N GLN A 231 5.67 3.99 16.87
CA GLN A 231 6.84 3.13 17.05
C GLN A 231 6.48 1.64 17.06
N ARG A 232 5.31 1.29 17.60
CA ARG A 232 4.82 -0.10 17.66
C ARG A 232 4.79 -0.81 16.30
N PHE A 233 4.61 -0.07 15.20
CA PHE A 233 4.57 -0.65 13.84
C PHE A 233 5.94 -1.12 13.34
N PHE A 234 7.02 -0.77 14.02
CA PHE A 234 8.40 -1.08 13.62
C PHE A 234 9.03 -2.19 14.46
N ARG A 235 8.24 -2.82 15.33
CA ARG A 235 8.71 -3.96 16.12
C ARG A 235 9.19 -5.09 15.22
N ASP A 236 10.15 -5.84 15.71
CA ASP A 236 10.64 -7.03 15.02
C ASP A 236 9.59 -8.13 14.97
N VAL A 237 9.81 -9.14 14.14
CA VAL A 237 8.95 -10.34 14.13
C VAL A 237 9.20 -11.07 15.44
N TYR A 238 8.14 -11.24 16.23
CA TYR A 238 8.23 -11.99 17.47
C TYR A 238 6.91 -12.74 17.77
N HIS A 239 6.99 -13.71 18.63
CA HIS A 239 5.83 -14.44 19.10
C HIS A 239 5.57 -14.11 20.57
N PRO A 240 4.42 -13.51 20.93
CA PRO A 240 4.16 -13.02 22.30
C PRO A 240 4.22 -14.06 23.40
N GLN A 241 4.20 -15.34 23.05
CA GLN A 241 4.26 -16.45 24.04
C GLN A 241 5.66 -16.74 24.57
N PHE A 242 6.68 -16.06 24.05
CA PHE A 242 8.08 -16.28 24.42
C PHE A 242 8.73 -15.06 25.11
N ASP A 243 7.94 -14.09 25.52
CA ASP A 243 8.38 -12.92 26.31
C ASP A 243 8.31 -13.18 27.80
#